data_5323b2832e840a4bdd5aa7526a8df927
#
_entry.id   5323b2832e840a4bdd5aa7526a8df927
#
_cell.length_a   1.000
_cell.length_b   1.000
_cell.length_c   1.000
_cell.angle_alpha   90.00
_cell.angle_beta   90.00
_cell.angle_gamma   90.00
#
_symmetry.space_group_name_H-M   'P 1'
#
loop_
_entity.id
_entity.type
_entity.pdbx_description
1 polymer ?
#
loop_
_entity_poly.entity_id
_entity_poly.type
_entity_poly.pdbx_seq_one_letter_code
_entity_poly.pdbx_strand_id
1 'polypeptide(L)'
;LRRHEAYIGVLIDDLITRGVEEPYRLFTSRAEYRLQLRIDNADQRLLPYGYQLGLIPEDVYQEFKQKQQKIKKALFFLESTKVKLPQGQSLSLKEYLKKPHVHWSNVLEYSQPDFMLSDEEIRHIEAEVKYEGYLKRQAHEIAQMQKIESLRLPPTIDYNQIPGLTREVIEKLTRYSPRTIGEAKQIPGITPAAILNLYIYLRLMKKASPPSNVPRGTSSSKE
;
A
#
# COMPACT_ATOMS: atom_id res chain seq x y z
N LEU A 1 -6.87 2.41 -10.48
CA LEU A 1 -5.68 1.72 -9.92
C LEU A 1 -4.59 2.74 -9.59
N ARG A 2 -4.00 2.63 -8.41
CA ARG A 2 -2.93 3.53 -7.92
C ARG A 2 -1.55 2.95 -8.22
N ARG A 3 -0.50 3.77 -8.04
CA ARG A 3 0.90 3.40 -8.28
C ARG A 3 1.37 2.15 -7.52
N HIS A 4 0.84 1.90 -6.33
CA HIS A 4 1.17 0.73 -5.50
C HIS A 4 0.30 -0.50 -5.80
N GLU A 5 -0.73 -0.36 -6.64
CA GLU A 5 -1.65 -1.45 -6.99
C GLU A 5 -1.30 -2.11 -8.32
N ALA A 6 -0.84 -1.33 -9.30
CA ALA A 6 -0.53 -1.86 -10.63
C ALA A 6 0.47 -0.98 -11.40
N TYR A 7 1.21 -1.59 -12.34
CA TYR A 7 2.09 -0.85 -13.26
C TYR A 7 1.31 0.11 -14.16
N ILE A 8 0.08 -0.21 -14.54
CA ILE A 8 -0.78 0.74 -15.26
C ILE A 8 -1.07 1.98 -14.41
N GLY A 9 -1.16 1.83 -13.09
CA GLY A 9 -1.30 2.97 -12.16
C GLY A 9 -0.05 3.86 -12.17
N VAL A 10 1.17 3.27 -12.24
CA VAL A 10 2.41 4.04 -12.39
C VAL A 10 2.42 4.79 -13.72
N LEU A 11 2.07 4.12 -14.82
CA LEU A 11 2.00 4.72 -16.16
C LEU A 11 1.06 5.94 -16.18
N ILE A 12 -0.17 5.75 -15.75
CA ILE A 12 -1.19 6.82 -15.80
C ILE A 12 -0.79 7.98 -14.90
N ASP A 13 -0.34 7.71 -13.68
CA ASP A 13 0.11 8.76 -12.75
C ASP A 13 1.29 9.56 -13.32
N ASP A 14 2.28 8.92 -13.94
CA ASP A 14 3.40 9.61 -14.58
C ASP A 14 2.92 10.47 -15.75
N LEU A 15 2.01 9.96 -16.60
CA LEU A 15 1.49 10.71 -17.75
C LEU A 15 0.72 11.97 -17.34
N ILE A 16 -0.11 11.89 -16.30
CA ILE A 16 -0.93 13.03 -15.86
C ILE A 16 -0.18 14.03 -14.99
N THR A 17 0.86 13.59 -14.25
CA THR A 17 1.59 14.46 -13.31
C THR A 17 2.86 15.07 -13.90
N ARG A 18 3.59 14.31 -14.71
CA ARG A 18 4.90 14.71 -15.26
C ARG A 18 4.82 15.08 -16.74
N GLY A 19 3.85 14.48 -17.45
CA GLY A 19 3.83 14.50 -18.89
C GLY A 19 4.99 13.71 -19.51
N VAL A 20 4.99 13.57 -20.81
CA VAL A 20 6.10 12.97 -21.58
C VAL A 20 6.21 13.65 -22.92
N GLU A 21 7.44 13.93 -23.37
CA GLU A 21 7.74 14.46 -24.69
C GLU A 21 8.02 13.34 -25.69
N GLU A 22 8.45 12.17 -25.19
CA GLU A 22 8.75 10.96 -25.96
C GLU A 22 7.74 9.84 -25.62
N PRO A 23 7.65 8.75 -26.41
CA PRO A 23 6.84 7.59 -26.05
C PRO A 23 7.19 7.09 -24.65
N TYR A 24 6.18 6.89 -23.81
CA TYR A 24 6.39 6.47 -22.42
C TYR A 24 7.11 5.13 -22.33
N ARG A 25 8.14 5.08 -21.51
CA ARG A 25 8.90 3.87 -21.18
C ARG A 25 8.87 3.65 -19.68
N LEU A 26 8.44 2.47 -19.27
CA LEU A 26 8.40 2.09 -17.84
C LEU A 26 9.80 1.62 -17.40
N PHE A 27 10.55 2.50 -16.78
CA PHE A 27 11.82 2.16 -16.14
C PHE A 27 11.59 1.68 -14.71
N THR A 28 12.48 0.79 -14.24
CA THR A 28 12.43 0.28 -12.84
C THR A 28 12.54 1.39 -11.80
N SER A 29 13.24 2.49 -12.12
CA SER A 29 13.37 3.67 -11.28
C SER A 29 12.05 4.43 -11.06
N ARG A 30 11.04 4.21 -11.93
CA ARG A 30 9.72 4.83 -11.81
C ARG A 30 8.75 4.05 -10.92
N ALA A 31 9.05 2.79 -10.66
CA ALA A 31 8.21 1.89 -9.86
C ALA A 31 8.80 1.75 -8.44
N GLU A 32 8.42 2.63 -7.55
CA GLU A 32 8.89 2.67 -6.16
C GLU A 32 8.45 1.43 -5.34
N TYR A 33 7.32 0.81 -5.71
CA TYR A 33 6.73 -0.32 -4.97
C TYR A 33 6.97 -1.68 -5.65
N ARG A 34 8.13 -1.90 -6.27
CA ARG A 34 8.44 -3.12 -7.06
C ARG A 34 8.26 -4.43 -6.31
N LEU A 35 8.60 -4.46 -5.02
CA LEU A 35 8.42 -5.67 -4.19
C LEU A 35 6.95 -6.03 -4.00
N GLN A 36 6.05 -5.06 -4.10
CA GLN A 36 4.61 -5.26 -4.04
C GLN A 36 4.03 -5.57 -5.43
N LEU A 37 4.60 -4.98 -6.49
CA LEU A 37 4.12 -5.12 -7.87
C LEU A 37 4.79 -6.32 -8.59
N ARG A 38 4.86 -7.48 -7.95
CA ARG A 38 5.42 -8.68 -8.55
C ARG A 38 4.43 -9.35 -9.51
N ILE A 39 4.95 -10.18 -10.42
CA ILE A 39 4.13 -10.98 -11.35
C ILE A 39 3.39 -12.08 -10.59
N ASP A 40 4.07 -12.74 -9.65
CA ASP A 40 3.54 -13.87 -8.88
C ASP A 40 2.36 -13.52 -7.95
N ASN A 41 2.13 -12.23 -7.66
CA ASN A 41 0.99 -11.76 -6.85
C ASN A 41 0.04 -10.82 -7.63
N ALA A 42 0.15 -10.75 -8.93
CA ALA A 42 -0.69 -9.88 -9.75
C ALA A 42 -2.18 -10.23 -9.66
N ASP A 43 -2.47 -11.53 -9.60
CA ASP A 43 -3.82 -12.05 -9.40
C ASP A 43 -4.45 -11.55 -8.10
N GLN A 44 -3.70 -11.56 -6.99
CA GLN A 44 -4.19 -11.08 -5.69
C GLN A 44 -4.56 -9.61 -5.69
N ARG A 45 -3.83 -8.80 -6.46
CA ARG A 45 -4.04 -7.35 -6.53
C ARG A 45 -5.13 -6.96 -7.52
N LEU A 46 -5.28 -7.69 -8.61
CA LEU A 46 -6.06 -7.25 -9.78
C LEU A 46 -7.31 -8.07 -10.05
N LEU A 47 -7.34 -9.39 -9.76
CA LEU A 47 -8.52 -10.23 -9.99
C LEU A 47 -9.78 -9.74 -9.26
N PRO A 48 -9.71 -9.28 -7.99
CA PRO A 48 -10.89 -8.73 -7.32
C PRO A 48 -11.49 -7.51 -8.05
N TYR A 49 -10.66 -6.63 -8.60
CA TYR A 49 -11.13 -5.50 -9.41
C TYR A 49 -11.74 -5.97 -10.72
N GLY A 50 -11.07 -6.90 -11.42
CA GLY A 50 -11.57 -7.46 -12.67
C GLY A 50 -12.93 -8.15 -12.49
N TYR A 51 -13.11 -8.88 -11.40
CA TYR A 51 -14.38 -9.53 -11.06
C TYR A 51 -15.48 -8.51 -10.76
N GLN A 52 -15.21 -7.49 -9.94
CA GLN A 52 -16.16 -6.41 -9.64
C GLN A 52 -16.63 -5.65 -10.88
N LEU A 53 -15.78 -5.55 -11.89
CA LEU A 53 -16.08 -4.89 -13.17
C LEU A 53 -16.73 -5.84 -14.20
N GLY A 54 -16.98 -7.11 -13.85
CA GLY A 54 -17.56 -8.09 -14.75
C GLY A 54 -16.60 -8.57 -15.86
N LEU A 55 -15.29 -8.32 -15.72
CA LEU A 55 -14.27 -8.73 -16.70
C LEU A 55 -13.77 -10.16 -16.47
N ILE A 56 -13.98 -10.70 -15.29
CA ILE A 56 -13.52 -12.04 -14.87
C ILE A 56 -14.75 -12.92 -14.63
N PRO A 57 -14.85 -14.10 -15.27
CA PRO A 57 -15.92 -15.07 -15.04
C PRO A 57 -15.90 -15.63 -13.61
N GLU A 58 -17.06 -16.11 -13.14
CA GLU A 58 -17.22 -16.64 -11.77
C GLU A 58 -16.33 -17.85 -11.49
N ASP A 59 -16.20 -18.78 -12.42
CA ASP A 59 -15.37 -19.98 -12.31
C ASP A 59 -13.89 -19.63 -12.06
N VAL A 60 -13.33 -18.70 -12.86
CA VAL A 60 -11.95 -18.19 -12.69
C VAL A 60 -11.78 -17.51 -11.33
N TYR A 61 -12.79 -16.75 -10.87
CA TYR A 61 -12.73 -16.10 -9.57
C TYR A 61 -12.82 -17.10 -8.41
N GLN A 62 -13.56 -18.20 -8.55
CA GLN A 62 -13.60 -19.26 -7.56
C GLN A 62 -12.28 -20.04 -7.49
N GLU A 63 -11.63 -20.33 -8.61
CA GLU A 63 -10.27 -20.90 -8.64
C GLU A 63 -9.27 -20.01 -7.89
N PHE A 64 -9.33 -18.71 -8.15
CA PHE A 64 -8.52 -17.74 -7.41
C PHE A 64 -8.78 -17.79 -5.91
N LYS A 65 -10.03 -17.85 -5.46
CA LYS A 65 -10.36 -17.99 -4.03
C LYS A 65 -9.78 -19.27 -3.42
N GLN A 66 -9.84 -20.38 -4.14
CA GLN A 66 -9.24 -21.64 -3.69
C GLN A 66 -7.71 -21.52 -3.55
N LYS A 67 -7.04 -20.91 -4.54
CA LYS A 67 -5.60 -20.62 -4.48
C LYS A 67 -5.27 -19.78 -3.24
N GLN A 68 -6.04 -18.71 -2.98
CA GLN A 68 -5.86 -17.86 -1.80
C GLN A 68 -6.01 -18.61 -0.47
N GLN A 69 -6.98 -19.55 -0.41
CA GLN A 69 -7.16 -20.39 0.77
C GLN A 69 -5.99 -21.34 0.99
N LYS A 70 -5.44 -21.93 -0.08
CA LYS A 70 -4.24 -22.79 0.00
C LYS A 70 -3.02 -22.00 0.51
N ILE A 71 -2.78 -20.82 -0.03
CA ILE A 71 -1.69 -19.94 0.42
C ILE A 71 -1.83 -19.59 1.91
N LYS A 72 -3.04 -19.22 2.36
CA LYS A 72 -3.30 -18.96 3.78
C LYS A 72 -3.05 -20.17 4.67
N LYS A 73 -3.48 -21.36 4.25
CA LYS A 73 -3.21 -22.61 4.98
C LYS A 73 -1.70 -22.88 5.08
N ALA A 74 -0.95 -22.66 3.99
CA ALA A 74 0.49 -22.85 3.98
C ALA A 74 1.22 -21.85 4.89
N LEU A 75 0.83 -20.60 4.90
CA LEU A 75 1.41 -19.58 5.81
C LEU A 75 1.10 -19.92 7.28
N PHE A 76 -0.12 -20.38 7.57
CA PHE A 76 -0.49 -20.82 8.90
C PHE A 76 0.32 -22.07 9.34
N PHE A 77 0.47 -23.03 8.45
CA PHE A 77 1.32 -24.22 8.69
C PHE A 77 2.77 -23.82 9.03
N LEU A 78 3.34 -22.90 8.26
CA LEU A 78 4.69 -22.39 8.50
C LEU A 78 4.83 -21.65 9.85
N GLU A 79 3.81 -20.95 10.30
CA GLU A 79 3.81 -20.23 11.57
C GLU A 79 3.61 -21.17 12.78
N SER A 80 2.68 -22.12 12.67
CA SER A 80 2.28 -22.99 13.78
C SER A 80 3.25 -24.13 14.04
N THR A 81 3.95 -24.61 12.99
CA THR A 81 4.87 -25.75 13.09
C THR A 81 6.26 -25.30 13.52
N LYS A 82 6.78 -25.91 14.60
CA LYS A 82 8.12 -25.66 15.12
C LYS A 82 9.10 -26.75 14.69
N VAL A 83 10.31 -26.35 14.36
CA VAL A 83 11.44 -27.24 14.05
C VAL A 83 12.56 -27.04 15.05
N LYS A 84 13.17 -28.16 15.49
CA LYS A 84 14.42 -28.14 16.25
C LYS A 84 15.58 -28.32 15.29
N LEU A 85 16.44 -27.31 15.22
CA LEU A 85 17.65 -27.38 14.41
C LEU A 85 18.74 -28.23 15.13
N PRO A 86 19.72 -28.81 14.40
CA PRO A 86 20.81 -29.60 14.98
C PRO A 86 21.58 -28.90 16.10
N GLN A 87 21.57 -27.56 16.09
CA GLN A 87 22.22 -26.70 17.10
C GLN A 87 21.35 -26.49 18.37
N GLY A 88 20.23 -27.20 18.52
CA GLY A 88 19.34 -27.14 19.67
C GLY A 88 18.35 -25.96 19.67
N GLN A 89 18.42 -25.06 18.70
CA GLN A 89 17.49 -23.94 18.57
C GLN A 89 16.14 -24.39 18.02
N SER A 90 15.06 -24.01 18.70
CA SER A 90 13.67 -24.24 18.22
C SER A 90 13.12 -22.95 17.60
N LEU A 91 12.65 -23.03 16.36
CA LEU A 91 12.04 -21.90 15.64
C LEU A 91 10.86 -22.39 14.81
N SER A 92 10.01 -21.47 14.34
CA SER A 92 8.94 -21.82 13.42
C SER A 92 9.49 -22.16 12.02
N LEU A 93 8.76 -22.98 11.25
CA LEU A 93 9.13 -23.25 9.85
C LEU A 93 9.17 -21.95 9.03
N LYS A 94 8.35 -20.96 9.38
CA LYS A 94 8.38 -19.63 8.76
C LYS A 94 9.71 -18.94 9.00
N GLU A 95 10.22 -18.92 10.23
CA GLU A 95 11.54 -18.35 10.55
C GLU A 95 12.68 -19.12 9.90
N TYR A 96 12.52 -20.43 9.78
CA TYR A 96 13.47 -21.28 9.05
C TYR A 96 13.51 -20.92 7.56
N LEU A 97 12.35 -20.78 6.90
CA LEU A 97 12.22 -20.42 5.48
C LEU A 97 12.74 -19.00 5.17
N LYS A 98 12.78 -18.08 6.15
CA LYS A 98 13.38 -16.74 5.98
C LYS A 98 14.88 -16.75 5.70
N LYS A 99 15.58 -17.85 6.00
CA LYS A 99 17.01 -17.96 5.71
C LYS A 99 17.27 -17.97 4.21
N PRO A 100 18.30 -17.25 3.69
CA PRO A 100 18.52 -17.07 2.25
C PRO A 100 18.60 -18.37 1.43
N HIS A 101 19.20 -19.41 2.00
CA HIS A 101 19.47 -20.69 1.32
C HIS A 101 18.40 -21.76 1.59
N VAL A 102 17.33 -21.42 2.28
CA VAL A 102 16.25 -22.35 2.59
C VAL A 102 15.13 -22.17 1.57
N HIS A 103 14.65 -23.30 1.06
CA HIS A 103 13.55 -23.39 0.11
C HIS A 103 12.42 -24.23 0.69
N TRP A 104 11.27 -24.25 0.03
CA TRP A 104 10.14 -25.09 0.44
C TRP A 104 10.50 -26.57 0.56
N SER A 105 11.35 -27.09 -0.33
CA SER A 105 11.86 -28.46 -0.27
C SER A 105 12.53 -28.78 1.07
N ASN A 106 13.30 -27.83 1.63
CA ASN A 106 13.94 -28.02 2.93
C ASN A 106 12.93 -27.98 4.08
N VAL A 107 11.82 -27.27 3.93
CA VAL A 107 10.72 -27.30 4.91
C VAL A 107 10.10 -28.69 4.98
N LEU A 108 9.91 -29.36 3.83
CA LEU A 108 9.34 -30.71 3.74
C LEU A 108 10.20 -31.80 4.38
N GLU A 109 11.51 -31.57 4.58
CA GLU A 109 12.40 -32.48 5.30
C GLU A 109 12.05 -32.54 6.81
N TYR A 110 11.45 -31.50 7.36
CA TYR A 110 11.09 -31.42 8.78
C TYR A 110 9.62 -31.74 9.04
N SER A 111 8.73 -31.32 8.14
CA SER A 111 7.30 -31.57 8.31
C SER A 111 6.60 -31.50 6.95
N GLN A 112 5.70 -32.43 6.71
CA GLN A 112 4.89 -32.48 5.50
C GLN A 112 3.48 -31.97 5.81
N PRO A 113 2.96 -30.98 5.04
CA PRO A 113 1.57 -30.52 5.15
C PRO A 113 0.60 -31.58 4.55
N ASP A 114 -0.66 -31.51 4.96
CA ASP A 114 -1.77 -32.31 4.44
C ASP A 114 -2.36 -31.81 3.12
N PHE A 115 -1.68 -30.87 2.46
CA PHE A 115 -2.08 -30.24 1.20
C PHE A 115 -0.92 -30.17 0.21
N MET A 116 -1.26 -30.11 -1.07
CA MET A 116 -0.29 -29.94 -2.15
C MET A 116 -0.32 -28.51 -2.68
N LEU A 117 0.86 -27.98 -2.98
CA LEU A 117 1.07 -26.67 -3.61
C LEU A 117 1.65 -26.85 -5.02
N SER A 118 1.25 -25.98 -5.92
CA SER A 118 1.91 -25.85 -7.22
C SER A 118 3.24 -25.09 -7.07
N ASP A 119 4.12 -25.21 -8.06
CA ASP A 119 5.38 -24.47 -8.09
C ASP A 119 5.18 -22.95 -8.04
N GLU A 120 4.08 -22.46 -8.61
CA GLU A 120 3.71 -21.05 -8.56
C GLU A 120 3.32 -20.61 -7.14
N GLU A 121 2.50 -21.41 -6.45
CA GLU A 121 2.10 -21.16 -5.08
C GLU A 121 3.31 -21.21 -4.13
N ILE A 122 4.24 -22.14 -4.35
CA ILE A 122 5.49 -22.26 -3.58
C ILE A 122 6.35 -20.98 -3.78
N ARG A 123 6.60 -20.57 -5.02
CA ARG A 123 7.36 -19.34 -5.31
C ARG A 123 6.74 -18.12 -4.65
N HIS A 124 5.42 -18.02 -4.68
CA HIS A 124 4.69 -16.93 -4.05
C HIS A 124 4.89 -16.93 -2.52
N ILE A 125 4.71 -18.09 -1.85
CA ILE A 125 4.87 -18.23 -0.40
C ILE A 125 6.32 -17.93 0.02
N GLU A 126 7.31 -18.44 -0.70
CA GLU A 126 8.72 -18.16 -0.42
C GLU A 126 9.03 -16.67 -0.51
N ALA A 127 8.54 -16.00 -1.57
CA ALA A 127 8.71 -14.57 -1.75
C ALA A 127 8.03 -13.76 -0.62
N GLU A 128 6.80 -14.12 -0.25
CA GLU A 128 6.06 -13.44 0.81
C GLU A 128 6.76 -13.57 2.16
N VAL A 129 7.24 -14.76 2.50
CA VAL A 129 7.95 -15.03 3.76
C VAL A 129 9.31 -14.33 3.79
N LYS A 130 10.10 -14.43 2.72
CA LYS A 130 11.46 -13.85 2.67
C LYS A 130 11.42 -12.31 2.62
N TYR A 131 10.43 -11.73 1.97
CA TYR A 131 10.28 -10.26 1.86
C TYR A 131 9.33 -9.66 2.88
N GLU A 132 8.81 -10.43 3.85
CA GLU A 132 7.80 -9.97 4.82
C GLU A 132 8.17 -8.64 5.49
N GLY A 133 9.41 -8.48 5.94
CA GLY A 133 9.87 -7.25 6.60
C GLY A 133 9.83 -6.02 5.69
N TYR A 134 10.21 -6.19 4.43
CA TYR A 134 10.16 -5.13 3.42
C TYR A 134 8.72 -4.80 3.01
N LEU A 135 7.89 -5.82 2.82
CA LEU A 135 6.48 -5.65 2.46
C LEU A 135 5.70 -4.94 3.57
N LYS A 136 5.96 -5.26 4.85
CA LYS A 136 5.36 -4.56 5.99
C LYS A 136 5.77 -3.08 6.04
N ARG A 137 7.03 -2.75 5.77
CA ARG A 137 7.48 -1.34 5.68
C ARG A 137 6.78 -0.60 4.55
N GLN A 138 6.77 -1.18 3.35
CA GLN A 138 6.09 -0.57 2.20
C GLN A 138 4.59 -0.38 2.47
N ALA A 139 3.91 -1.36 3.04
CA ALA A 139 2.51 -1.23 3.40
C ALA A 139 2.27 -0.08 4.39
N HIS A 140 3.17 0.09 5.37
CA HIS A 140 3.11 1.21 6.32
C HIS A 140 3.33 2.57 5.62
N GLU A 141 4.32 2.68 4.74
CA GLU A 141 4.59 3.88 3.95
C GLU A 141 3.40 4.25 3.06
N ILE A 142 2.81 3.27 2.36
CA ILE A 142 1.62 3.46 1.54
C ILE A 142 0.45 3.96 2.41
N ALA A 143 0.21 3.33 3.56
CA ALA A 143 -0.87 3.73 4.46
C ALA A 143 -0.67 5.15 5.01
N GLN A 144 0.57 5.56 5.30
CA GLN A 144 0.89 6.92 5.69
C GLN A 144 0.66 7.92 4.55
N MET A 145 1.13 7.60 3.34
CA MET A 145 0.91 8.45 2.17
C MET A 145 -0.58 8.62 1.87
N GLN A 146 -1.37 7.55 1.93
CA GLN A 146 -2.82 7.62 1.74
C GLN A 146 -3.49 8.52 2.79
N LYS A 147 -3.05 8.45 4.05
CA LYS A 147 -3.55 9.36 5.11
C LYS A 147 -3.21 10.82 4.81
N ILE A 148 -2.02 11.11 4.31
CA ILE A 148 -1.61 12.45 3.92
C ILE A 148 -2.44 12.93 2.73
N GLU A 149 -2.56 12.13 1.68
CA GLU A 149 -3.32 12.46 0.49
C GLU A 149 -4.81 12.68 0.76
N SER A 150 -5.38 11.98 1.74
CA SER A 150 -6.78 12.14 2.14
C SER A 150 -7.06 13.38 3.00
N LEU A 151 -6.03 14.10 3.46
CA LEU A 151 -6.22 15.30 4.25
C LEU A 151 -6.92 16.38 3.43
N ARG A 152 -8.04 16.87 3.96
CA ARG A 152 -8.82 17.95 3.35
C ARG A 152 -8.13 19.29 3.53
N LEU A 153 -8.09 20.07 2.47
CA LEU A 153 -7.69 21.47 2.47
C LEU A 153 -8.92 22.31 2.82
N PRO A 154 -8.85 23.18 3.85
CA PRO A 154 -9.96 24.08 4.15
C PRO A 154 -10.28 24.98 2.94
N PRO A 155 -11.55 25.22 2.61
CA PRO A 155 -11.91 26.11 1.48
C PRO A 155 -11.38 27.55 1.66
N THR A 156 -11.13 27.94 2.90
CA THR A 156 -10.66 29.29 3.29
C THR A 156 -9.16 29.36 3.47
N ILE A 157 -8.40 28.35 2.98
CA ILE A 157 -6.95 28.30 3.15
C ILE A 157 -6.29 29.45 2.36
N ASP A 158 -5.48 30.25 3.04
CA ASP A 158 -4.64 31.25 2.38
C ASP A 158 -3.26 30.67 2.10
N TYR A 159 -3.02 30.31 0.83
CA TYR A 159 -1.76 29.71 0.40
C TYR A 159 -0.56 30.66 0.54
N ASN A 160 -0.78 32.00 0.62
CA ASN A 160 0.30 32.97 0.83
C ASN A 160 0.92 32.86 2.23
N GLN A 161 0.18 32.35 3.21
CA GLN A 161 0.65 32.19 4.58
C GLN A 161 1.46 30.91 4.79
N ILE A 162 1.59 30.05 3.76
CA ILE A 162 2.30 28.79 3.86
C ILE A 162 3.78 29.00 3.51
N PRO A 163 4.69 28.85 4.49
CA PRO A 163 6.11 29.05 4.25
C PRO A 163 6.65 28.04 3.21
N GLY A 164 7.53 28.52 2.33
CA GLY A 164 8.22 27.68 1.36
C GLY A 164 7.42 27.30 0.11
N LEU A 165 6.22 27.88 -0.09
CA LEU A 165 5.53 27.82 -1.38
C LEU A 165 6.07 28.91 -2.32
N THR A 166 6.35 28.54 -3.56
CA THR A 166 6.72 29.50 -4.61
C THR A 166 5.46 30.20 -5.14
N ARG A 167 5.63 31.37 -5.73
CA ARG A 167 4.52 32.14 -6.32
C ARG A 167 3.74 31.33 -7.36
N GLU A 168 4.43 30.59 -8.21
CA GLU A 168 3.81 29.71 -9.20
C GLU A 168 2.92 28.64 -8.55
N VAL A 169 3.40 28.01 -7.47
CA VAL A 169 2.63 27.00 -6.72
C VAL A 169 1.39 27.62 -6.10
N ILE A 170 1.51 28.82 -5.51
CA ILE A 170 0.39 29.54 -4.91
C ILE A 170 -0.68 29.87 -5.97
N GLU A 171 -0.28 30.42 -7.13
CA GLU A 171 -1.18 30.71 -8.24
C GLU A 171 -1.91 29.45 -8.72
N LYS A 172 -1.20 28.32 -8.87
CA LYS A 172 -1.80 27.04 -9.27
C LYS A 172 -2.79 26.53 -8.22
N LEU A 173 -2.40 26.48 -6.94
CA LEU A 173 -3.28 26.02 -5.87
C LEU A 173 -4.54 26.90 -5.76
N THR A 174 -4.41 28.20 -5.90
CA THR A 174 -5.55 29.14 -5.89
C THR A 174 -6.47 28.92 -7.09
N ARG A 175 -5.90 28.72 -8.29
CA ARG A 175 -6.67 28.50 -9.52
C ARG A 175 -7.43 27.18 -9.53
N TYR A 176 -6.79 26.09 -9.11
CA TYR A 176 -7.37 24.75 -9.15
C TYR A 176 -8.19 24.41 -7.90
N SER A 177 -8.00 25.13 -6.81
CA SER A 177 -8.73 24.99 -5.54
C SER A 177 -8.91 23.53 -5.10
N PRO A 178 -7.80 22.76 -4.95
CA PRO A 178 -7.90 21.34 -4.61
C PRO A 178 -8.54 21.14 -3.24
N ARG A 179 -9.36 20.11 -3.11
CA ARG A 179 -10.07 19.77 -1.86
C ARG A 179 -9.22 18.94 -0.90
N THR A 180 -8.22 18.25 -1.42
CA THR A 180 -7.33 17.38 -0.64
C THR A 180 -5.88 17.57 -1.04
N ILE A 181 -4.95 17.15 -0.19
CA ILE A 181 -3.52 17.10 -0.55
C ILE A 181 -3.28 16.19 -1.77
N GLY A 182 -4.04 15.09 -1.89
CA GLY A 182 -3.96 14.20 -3.05
C GLY A 182 -4.34 14.88 -4.34
N GLU A 183 -5.40 15.69 -4.35
CA GLU A 183 -5.77 16.51 -5.52
C GLU A 183 -4.70 17.58 -5.82
N ALA A 184 -4.17 18.22 -4.79
CA ALA A 184 -3.08 19.21 -4.96
C ALA A 184 -1.84 18.58 -5.61
N LYS A 185 -1.50 17.35 -5.24
CA LYS A 185 -0.38 16.59 -5.81
C LYS A 185 -0.54 16.32 -7.31
N GLN A 186 -1.78 16.21 -7.79
CA GLN A 186 -2.08 15.93 -9.20
C GLN A 186 -2.00 17.17 -10.10
N ILE A 187 -1.87 18.37 -9.53
CA ILE A 187 -1.77 19.60 -10.31
C ILE A 187 -0.37 19.68 -10.94
N PRO A 188 -0.25 19.82 -12.27
CA PRO A 188 1.04 19.93 -12.95
C PRO A 188 1.90 21.06 -12.41
N GLY A 189 3.15 20.74 -12.03
CA GLY A 189 4.11 21.70 -11.48
C GLY A 189 4.03 21.90 -9.97
N ILE A 190 3.15 21.20 -9.25
CA ILE A 190 3.22 21.13 -7.79
C ILE A 190 4.33 20.14 -7.40
N THR A 191 5.32 20.61 -6.67
CA THR A 191 6.48 19.83 -6.27
C THR A 191 6.22 18.99 -5.01
N PRO A 192 6.94 17.89 -4.77
CA PRO A 192 6.88 17.14 -3.52
C PRO A 192 7.16 18.01 -2.28
N ALA A 193 8.06 19.00 -2.41
CA ALA A 193 8.36 19.96 -1.33
C ALA A 193 7.14 20.83 -0.99
N ALA A 194 6.39 21.29 -2.00
CA ALA A 194 5.16 22.06 -1.79
C ALA A 194 4.09 21.21 -1.06
N ILE A 195 3.94 19.94 -1.42
CA ILE A 195 3.03 19.00 -0.75
C ILE A 195 3.42 18.81 0.72
N LEU A 196 4.73 18.70 1.01
CA LEU A 196 5.21 18.57 2.39
C LEU A 196 4.90 19.84 3.19
N ASN A 197 5.11 21.02 2.61
CA ASN A 197 4.81 22.30 3.27
C ASN A 197 3.31 22.48 3.55
N LEU A 198 2.44 22.10 2.60
CA LEU A 198 0.99 22.03 2.80
C LEU A 198 0.62 21.10 3.97
N TYR A 199 1.22 19.91 4.01
CA TYR A 199 0.98 18.94 5.08
C TYR A 199 1.39 19.46 6.46
N ILE A 200 2.60 20.03 6.56
CA ILE A 200 3.11 20.61 7.81
C ILE A 200 2.19 21.73 8.28
N TYR A 201 1.81 22.65 7.39
CA TYR A 201 0.92 23.77 7.70
C TYR A 201 -0.44 23.28 8.24
N LEU A 202 -1.07 22.31 7.57
CA LEU A 202 -2.34 21.72 8.04
C LEU A 202 -2.22 21.06 9.40
N ARG A 203 -1.10 20.42 9.70
CA ARG A 203 -0.86 19.83 11.02
C ARG A 203 -0.74 20.88 12.12
N LEU A 204 -0.08 21.98 11.83
CA LEU A 204 0.05 23.09 12.78
C LEU A 204 -1.30 23.77 13.04
N MET A 205 -2.09 24.01 11.99
CA MET A 205 -3.45 24.57 12.14
C MET A 205 -4.34 23.67 13.00
N LYS A 206 -4.33 22.36 12.81
CA LYS A 206 -5.09 21.42 13.64
C LYS A 206 -4.67 21.39 15.10
N LYS A 207 -3.40 21.65 15.40
CA LYS A 207 -2.91 21.76 16.79
C LYS A 207 -3.28 23.09 17.44
N ALA A 208 -3.42 24.15 16.66
CA ALA A 208 -3.78 25.48 17.13
C ALA A 208 -5.29 25.67 17.35
N SER A 209 -6.14 24.83 16.74
CA SER A 209 -7.58 24.84 16.98
C SER A 209 -7.91 24.05 18.27
N PRO A 210 -8.49 24.69 19.32
CA PRO A 210 -8.90 23.96 20.52
C PRO A 210 -9.97 22.91 20.19
N PRO A 211 -10.08 21.80 20.95
CA PRO A 211 -11.11 20.81 20.74
C PRO A 211 -12.48 21.47 20.85
N SER A 212 -13.30 21.33 19.82
CA SER A 212 -14.69 21.78 19.84
C SER A 212 -15.41 21.13 21.01
N ASN A 213 -15.73 21.92 22.02
CA ASN A 213 -16.56 21.54 23.18
C ASN A 213 -17.94 21.15 22.62
N VAL A 214 -18.19 19.86 22.50
CA VAL A 214 -19.56 19.34 22.33
C VAL A 214 -20.23 19.52 23.72
N PRO A 215 -21.28 20.35 23.87
CA PRO A 215 -21.99 20.45 25.13
C PRO A 215 -22.62 19.10 25.42
N ARG A 216 -22.22 18.48 26.54
CA ARG A 216 -22.94 17.35 27.13
C ARG A 216 -24.35 17.85 27.49
N GLY A 217 -25.35 17.37 26.76
CA GLY A 217 -26.74 17.59 27.09
C GLY A 217 -26.99 17.13 28.51
N THR A 218 -27.32 18.07 29.36
CA THR A 218 -27.86 17.84 30.68
C THR A 218 -29.24 17.18 30.54
N SER A 219 -29.31 15.89 30.82
CA SER A 219 -30.59 15.22 31.12
C SER A 219 -31.12 15.75 32.39
N SER A 220 -32.08 16.66 32.31
CA SER A 220 -32.91 17.12 33.40
C SER A 220 -34.00 16.07 33.64
N SER A 221 -33.84 15.30 34.69
CA SER A 221 -34.95 14.56 35.31
C SER A 221 -35.83 15.55 36.03
N LYS A 222 -37.14 15.50 35.80
CA LYS A 222 -38.16 15.80 36.79
C LYS A 222 -39.52 15.35 36.29
N GLU A 223 -40.10 14.57 37.18
CA GLU A 223 -41.48 14.29 37.57
C GLU A 223 -42.31 13.39 36.70
#